data_b38ee5524931c69475d615ae7d1abe79
#
_entry.id   b38ee5524931c69475d615ae7d1abe79
#
_cell.length_a   1.000
_cell.length_b   1.000
_cell.length_c   1.000
_cell.angle_alpha   90.00
_cell.angle_beta   90.00
_cell.angle_gamma   90.00
#
_symmetry.space_group_name_H-M   'P 1'
#
loop_
_entity.id
_entity.type
_entity.pdbx_description
1 polymer ?
#
loop_
_entity_poly.entity_id
_entity_poly.type
_entity_poly.pdbx_seq_one_letter_code
_entity_poly.pdbx_strand_id
1 'polypeptide(L)'
;MKILRVRRVGNSNMVAIPKELEGAGYTAGTDVLLEEMPDGALRLMRAEDVRALVREVGRAVIAEDRKALEILAAHDRGDGRAPTA
;
A
#
# COMPACT_ATOMS: atom_id res chain seq x y z
N MET A 1 -8.43 -12.34 -12.64
CA MET A 1 -8.56 -10.88 -12.87
C MET A 1 -10.00 -10.47 -12.64
N LYS A 2 -10.22 -9.33 -12.04
CA LYS A 2 -11.54 -8.89 -11.64
C LYS A 2 -11.78 -7.45 -12.05
N ILE A 3 -13.00 -7.13 -12.45
CA ILE A 3 -13.36 -5.74 -12.74
C ILE A 3 -13.93 -5.13 -11.48
N LEU A 4 -13.38 -4.00 -11.07
CA LEU A 4 -13.86 -3.26 -9.93
C LEU A 4 -14.30 -1.88 -10.40
N ARG A 5 -15.30 -1.33 -9.71
CA ARG A 5 -15.81 0.00 -10.05
C ARG A 5 -15.37 1.00 -8.99
N VAL A 6 -14.85 2.13 -9.44
CA VAL A 6 -14.56 3.24 -8.55
C VAL A 6 -15.89 3.84 -8.09
N ARG A 7 -16.03 4.03 -6.79
CA ARG A 7 -17.23 4.61 -6.18
C ARG A 7 -16.85 5.85 -5.40
N ARG A 8 -17.75 6.81 -5.38
CA ARG A 8 -17.59 7.97 -4.52
C ARG A 8 -18.18 7.68 -3.15
N VAL A 9 -17.35 7.87 -2.12
CA VAL A 9 -17.79 7.75 -0.73
C VAL A 9 -17.36 9.05 -0.03
N GLY A 10 -18.33 9.87 0.33
CA GLY A 10 -18.04 11.21 0.81
C GLY A 10 -17.35 12.02 -0.29
N ASN A 11 -16.16 12.53 -0.03
CA ASN A 11 -15.38 13.31 -1.00
C ASN A 11 -14.28 12.48 -1.66
N SER A 12 -14.26 11.17 -1.42
CA SER A 12 -13.21 10.30 -1.93
C SER A 12 -13.73 9.31 -2.94
N ASN A 13 -12.90 8.99 -3.93
CA ASN A 13 -13.16 7.88 -4.83
C ASN A 13 -12.52 6.63 -4.24
N MET A 14 -13.27 5.55 -4.19
CA MET A 14 -12.82 4.32 -3.55
C MET A 14 -13.05 3.09 -4.42
N VAL A 15 -12.21 2.10 -4.22
CA VAL A 15 -12.33 0.78 -4.84
C VAL A 15 -12.40 -0.24 -3.72
N ALA A 16 -13.43 -1.08 -3.74
CA ALA A 16 -13.58 -2.12 -2.73
C ALA A 16 -12.64 -3.30 -3.06
N ILE A 17 -11.87 -3.72 -2.08
CA ILE A 17 -11.03 -4.90 -2.22
C ILE A 17 -11.93 -6.14 -2.14
N PRO A 18 -11.87 -7.04 -3.13
CA PRO A 18 -12.71 -8.22 -3.12
C PRO A 18 -12.48 -9.09 -1.89
N LYS A 19 -13.57 -9.66 -1.38
CA LYS A 19 -13.51 -10.48 -0.17
C LYS A 19 -12.55 -11.66 -0.29
N GLU A 20 -12.41 -12.22 -1.45
CA GLU A 20 -11.50 -13.35 -1.69
C GLU A 20 -10.04 -12.99 -1.48
N LEU A 21 -9.69 -11.70 -1.47
CA LEU A 21 -8.33 -11.26 -1.19
C LEU A 21 -8.05 -11.13 0.31
N GLU A 22 -9.06 -11.33 1.15
CA GLU A 22 -8.84 -11.36 2.60
C GLU A 22 -7.87 -12.47 2.99
N GLY A 23 -7.92 -13.59 2.29
CA GLY A 23 -6.98 -14.70 2.50
C GLY A 23 -5.54 -14.33 2.20
N ALA A 24 -5.34 -13.31 1.36
CA ALA A 24 -4.01 -12.79 1.06
C ALA A 24 -3.58 -11.67 2.02
N GLY A 25 -4.40 -11.35 3.02
CA GLY A 25 -4.07 -10.37 4.04
C GLY A 25 -4.62 -8.98 3.82
N TYR A 26 -5.47 -8.79 2.82
CA TYR A 26 -6.08 -7.48 2.56
C TYR A 26 -7.39 -7.35 3.33
N THR A 27 -7.27 -7.23 4.64
CA THR A 27 -8.42 -7.12 5.54
C THR A 27 -8.47 -5.73 6.17
N ALA A 28 -9.59 -5.43 6.81
CA ALA A 28 -9.75 -4.16 7.52
C ALA A 28 -8.64 -4.02 8.57
N GLY A 29 -8.03 -2.85 8.61
CA GLY A 29 -6.92 -2.58 9.53
C GLY A 29 -5.54 -2.85 8.97
N THR A 30 -5.46 -3.47 7.79
CA THR A 30 -4.16 -3.72 7.16
C THR A 30 -3.65 -2.43 6.53
N ASP A 31 -2.43 -2.06 6.87
CA ASP A 31 -1.77 -0.92 6.23
C ASP A 31 -1.24 -1.34 4.86
N VAL A 32 -1.52 -0.53 3.87
CA VAL A 32 -1.08 -0.76 2.50
C VAL A 32 -0.39 0.48 1.96
N LEU A 33 0.53 0.25 1.03
CA LEU A 33 1.16 1.33 0.28
C LEU A 33 0.58 1.33 -1.13
N LEU A 34 0.26 2.52 -1.60
CA LEU A 34 -0.22 2.73 -2.95
C LEU A 34 0.87 3.40 -3.77
N GLU A 35 1.23 2.78 -4.87
CA GLU A 35 2.25 3.32 -5.77
C GLU A 35 1.64 3.62 -7.13
N GLU A 36 1.87 4.82 -7.61
CA GLU A 36 1.50 5.19 -8.97
C GLU A 36 2.64 4.81 -9.89
N MET A 37 2.35 3.98 -10.88
CA MET A 37 3.35 3.51 -11.83
C MET A 37 3.50 4.52 -12.98
N PRO A 38 4.66 4.53 -13.67
CA PRO A 38 4.88 5.48 -14.77
C PRO A 38 3.89 5.39 -15.92
N ASP A 39 3.26 4.23 -16.09
CA ASP A 39 2.27 4.03 -17.15
C ASP A 39 0.85 4.44 -16.73
N GLY A 40 0.71 4.97 -15.52
CA GLY A 40 -0.58 5.36 -14.98
C GLY A 40 -1.30 4.29 -14.20
N ALA A 41 -0.75 3.08 -14.12
CA ALA A 41 -1.32 2.02 -13.30
C ALA A 41 -1.05 2.29 -11.81
N LEU A 42 -1.82 1.63 -10.95
CA LEU A 42 -1.62 1.71 -9.52
C LEU A 42 -1.21 0.34 -8.99
N ARG A 43 -0.25 0.32 -8.10
CA ARG A 43 0.19 -0.90 -7.43
C ARG A 43 -0.06 -0.78 -5.94
N LEU A 44 -0.70 -1.80 -5.38
CA LEU A 44 -1.01 -1.86 -3.96
C LEU A 44 -0.17 -2.94 -3.32
N MET A 45 0.47 -2.63 -2.21
CA MET A 45 1.32 -3.57 -1.48
C MET A 45 0.96 -3.53 -0.01
N ARG A 46 1.01 -4.68 0.67
CA ARG A 46 0.85 -4.68 2.12
C ARG A 46 2.13 -4.16 2.75
N ALA A 47 1.98 -3.33 3.78
CA ALA A 47 3.12 -2.76 4.50
C ALA A 47 4.01 -3.85 5.08
N GLU A 48 3.41 -4.94 5.58
CA GLU A 48 4.19 -6.04 6.15
C GLU A 48 5.07 -6.74 5.13
N ASP A 49 4.65 -6.79 3.87
CA ASP A 49 5.47 -7.39 2.82
C ASP A 49 6.71 -6.55 2.54
N VAL A 50 6.55 -5.23 2.55
CA VAL A 50 7.68 -4.33 2.36
C VAL A 50 8.65 -4.43 3.53
N ARG A 51 8.13 -4.52 4.75
CA ARG A 51 8.96 -4.71 5.95
C ARG A 51 9.71 -6.04 5.90
N ALA A 52 9.04 -7.10 5.46
CA ALA A 52 9.66 -8.40 5.31
C ALA A 52 10.81 -8.37 4.29
N LEU A 53 10.61 -7.68 3.19
CA LEU A 53 11.64 -7.54 2.18
C LEU A 53 12.89 -6.88 2.76
N VAL A 54 12.71 -5.84 3.58
CA VAL A 54 13.84 -5.18 4.25
C VAL A 54 14.60 -6.14 5.15
N ARG A 55 13.88 -6.96 5.91
CA ARG A 55 14.51 -7.93 6.80
C ARG A 55 15.31 -8.99 6.04
N GLU A 56 14.85 -9.36 4.85
CA GLU A 56 15.53 -10.38 4.05
C GLU A 56 16.73 -9.83 3.30
N VAL A 57 16.59 -8.66 2.69
CA VAL A 57 17.62 -8.08 1.81
C VAL A 57 18.52 -7.11 2.55
N GLY A 58 18.12 -6.67 3.72
CA GLY A 58 18.88 -5.69 4.47
C GLY A 58 19.00 -4.38 3.70
N ARG A 59 20.24 -3.96 3.46
CA ARG A 59 20.49 -2.70 2.76
C ARG A 59 20.49 -2.81 1.25
N ALA A 60 20.36 -4.01 0.73
CA ALA A 60 20.33 -4.24 -0.71
C ALA A 60 18.96 -3.95 -1.30
N VAL A 61 18.40 -2.80 -0.97
CA VAL A 61 17.09 -2.38 -1.46
C VAL A 61 17.29 -1.57 -2.72
N ILE A 62 16.55 -1.93 -3.76
CA ILE A 62 16.62 -1.21 -5.02
C ILE A 62 15.96 0.17 -4.89
N ALA A 63 16.32 1.09 -5.78
CA ALA A 63 15.88 2.47 -5.70
C ALA A 63 14.35 2.63 -5.69
N GLU A 64 13.64 1.77 -6.41
CA GLU A 64 12.17 1.80 -6.43
C GLU A 64 11.55 1.50 -5.08
N ASP A 65 12.17 0.64 -4.29
CA ASP A 65 11.65 0.26 -2.97
C ASP A 65 12.04 1.27 -1.90
N ARG A 66 13.05 2.09 -2.16
CA ARG A 66 13.54 3.06 -1.19
C ARG A 66 12.45 4.05 -0.79
N LYS A 67 11.69 4.55 -1.75
CA LYS A 67 10.62 5.51 -1.47
C LYS A 67 9.53 4.88 -0.61
N ALA A 68 9.17 3.64 -0.90
CA ALA A 68 8.19 2.92 -0.10
C ALA A 68 8.69 2.74 1.33
N LEU A 69 9.98 2.45 1.50
CA LEU A 69 10.58 2.30 2.82
C LEU A 69 10.60 3.60 3.60
N GLU A 70 10.85 4.72 2.93
CA GLU A 70 10.84 6.03 3.58
C GLU A 70 9.45 6.37 4.10
N ILE A 71 8.43 6.10 3.29
CA ILE A 71 7.04 6.33 3.68
C ILE A 71 6.67 5.46 4.87
N LEU A 72 7.03 4.18 4.83
CA LEU A 72 6.78 3.25 5.92
C LEU A 72 7.50 3.67 7.19
N ALA A 73 8.76 4.07 7.08
CA ALA A 73 9.54 4.51 8.23
C ALA A 73 8.91 5.72 8.90
N ALA A 74 8.42 6.67 8.10
CA ALA A 74 7.72 7.83 8.64
C ALA A 74 6.43 7.42 9.35
N HIS A 75 5.67 6.51 8.76
CA HIS A 75 4.44 6.00 9.35
C HIS A 75 4.73 5.28 10.67
N ASP A 76 5.76 4.44 10.69
CA ASP A 76 6.12 3.67 11.88
C ASP A 76 6.64 4.56 13.02
N ARG A 77 7.20 5.73 12.69
CA ARG A 77 7.60 6.71 13.70
C ARG A 77 6.43 7.54 14.22
N GLY A 78 5.26 7.37 13.65
CA GLY A 78 4.10 8.17 14.01
C GLY A 78 4.09 9.56 13.42
N ASP A 79 4.99 9.88 12.50
CA ASP A 79 5.06 11.18 11.83
C ASP A 79 4.03 11.30 10.71
N GLY A 80 3.63 10.16 10.18
CA GLY A 80 2.66 10.13 9.10
C GLY A 80 1.26 10.12 9.66
N ARG A 81 0.60 11.24 9.63
CA ARG A 81 -0.83 11.25 9.91
C ARG A 81 -1.53 10.58 8.76
N ALA A 82 -2.56 9.81 9.08
CA ALA A 82 -3.41 9.28 8.04
C ALA A 82 -3.88 10.47 7.19
N PRO A 83 -3.71 10.42 5.87
CA PRO A 83 -4.21 11.49 5.04
C PRO A 83 -5.70 11.60 5.23
N THR A 84 -6.14 12.79 5.55
CA THR A 84 -7.57 13.06 5.58
C THR A 84 -8.05 13.00 4.15
N ALA A 85 -8.65 11.91 3.82
CA ALA A 85 -9.24 11.78 2.51
C ALA A 85 -10.51 12.61 2.43
#